data_dbaea25f31f0ed1db47a20254fa603f7
#
_entry.id   dbaea25f31f0ed1db47a20254fa603f7
#
_cell.length_a   1.000
_cell.length_b   1.000
_cell.length_c   1.000
_cell.angle_alpha   90.00
_cell.angle_beta   90.00
_cell.angle_gamma   90.00
#
_symmetry.space_group_name_H-M   'P 1'
#
loop_
_entity.id
_entity.type
_entity.pdbx_description
1 polymer ?
#
loop_
_entity_poly.entity_id
_entity_poly.type
_entity_poly.pdbx_seq_one_letter_code
_entity_poly.pdbx_strand_id
1 'polypeptide(L)'
;MPNRPMLNRIAAAAIATLVLAAPAARADEVVRIAYIDPLSGSLAATGQLGEQHFRFAIDRVNASAAAGPGRKLELVALDNEVSPEKSLTLLRKAIDDGVHYVTQGNGSSVAFALSDAIAKNNRRAPNQAVMFLNYAAVDPGLTNEKCNWWHFRFDADSDMKMRALSDYLVSQPQMKKVYIFNPDYSFGQSVEKAAQAMLANRRPDLQVVGAERVPLGKVKDFAPYVQKMQAAGADAVVTGNWGADLTLLSKAAQDAGYKGTFFTYYLGSSDVIAGLGTGGGKGYSQISEYHANLGIPELEKMAAEFEAKYTNNQFYYWRVVNEIEMLAAAMKQADSSDPAKVGQVLSTMVRKTPLGDVTMREDNHQLLQPMFVSELEPGTKFTFPDNKMGFKTVSRIEAATLRLPTTCKFQPPA
;
A
#
# COMPACT_ATOMS: atom_id res chain seq x y z
N MET A 1 26.63 28.09 -98.04
CA MET A 1 27.04 26.84 -97.33
C MET A 1 26.68 27.07 -95.91
N PRO A 2 25.96 26.15 -95.28
CA PRO A 2 25.07 26.51 -94.18
C PRO A 2 25.70 26.45 -92.78
N ASN A 3 25.24 27.41 -91.94
CA ASN A 3 25.51 27.56 -90.52
C ASN A 3 24.90 26.39 -89.72
N ARG A 4 25.65 25.86 -88.77
CA ARG A 4 25.14 24.98 -87.75
C ARG A 4 24.95 25.78 -86.45
N PRO A 5 23.78 25.72 -85.71
CA PRO A 5 23.66 26.33 -84.41
C PRO A 5 24.19 25.38 -83.33
N MET A 6 24.93 25.97 -82.34
CA MET A 6 25.35 25.34 -81.11
C MET A 6 24.15 25.20 -80.20
N LEU A 7 23.84 23.97 -79.74
CA LEU A 7 22.88 23.73 -78.61
C LEU A 7 23.61 23.91 -77.29
N ASN A 8 23.21 24.92 -76.54
CA ASN A 8 23.57 25.08 -75.14
C ASN A 8 22.73 24.10 -74.30
N ARG A 9 23.38 23.14 -73.65
CA ARG A 9 22.80 22.29 -72.62
C ARG A 9 22.91 22.99 -71.26
N ILE A 10 21.78 23.52 -70.76
CA ILE A 10 21.66 24.00 -69.38
C ILE A 10 21.42 22.76 -68.51
N ALA A 11 22.41 22.40 -67.67
CA ALA A 11 22.26 21.37 -66.67
C ALA A 11 21.55 21.99 -65.44
N ALA A 12 20.31 21.64 -65.22
CA ALA A 12 19.55 21.99 -63.99
C ALA A 12 20.01 21.05 -62.86
N ALA A 13 20.77 21.58 -61.92
CA ALA A 13 21.11 20.88 -60.68
C ALA A 13 19.91 20.96 -59.69
N ALA A 14 19.22 19.85 -59.49
CA ALA A 14 18.16 19.71 -58.50
C ALA A 14 18.85 19.57 -57.10
N ILE A 15 18.81 20.62 -56.29
CA ILE A 15 19.19 20.57 -54.86
C ILE A 15 18.05 19.94 -54.09
N ALA A 16 18.20 18.65 -53.72
CA ALA A 16 17.32 17.96 -52.81
C ALA A 16 17.59 18.45 -51.37
N THR A 17 16.76 19.33 -50.84
CA THR A 17 16.78 19.76 -49.45
C THR A 17 16.25 18.62 -48.59
N LEU A 18 17.17 17.91 -47.90
CA LEU A 18 16.81 16.93 -46.87
C LEU A 18 16.33 17.75 -45.65
N VAL A 19 15.03 17.83 -45.47
CA VAL A 19 14.44 18.35 -44.22
C VAL A 19 14.61 17.28 -43.15
N LEU A 20 15.67 17.40 -42.35
CA LEU A 20 15.79 16.66 -41.08
C LEU A 20 14.65 17.15 -40.17
N ALA A 21 13.57 16.37 -40.10
CA ALA A 21 12.55 16.55 -39.05
C ALA A 21 13.23 16.29 -37.69
N ALA A 22 13.66 17.36 -37.03
CA ALA A 22 14.02 17.26 -35.61
C ALA A 22 12.84 16.69 -34.84
N PRO A 23 13.04 15.67 -33.96
CA PRO A 23 11.95 15.24 -33.12
C PRO A 23 11.46 16.43 -32.30
N ALA A 24 10.19 16.78 -32.47
CA ALA A 24 9.56 17.82 -31.67
C ALA A 24 9.77 17.45 -30.19
N ALA A 25 10.49 18.28 -29.44
CA ALA A 25 10.63 18.10 -28.00
C ALA A 25 9.22 18.12 -27.42
N ARG A 26 8.73 16.94 -27.02
CA ARG A 26 7.42 16.82 -26.37
C ARG A 26 7.55 17.55 -25.04
N ALA A 27 6.69 18.56 -24.78
CA ALA A 27 6.67 19.21 -23.48
C ALA A 27 6.45 18.15 -22.40
N ASP A 28 7.15 18.29 -21.26
CA ASP A 28 6.99 17.37 -20.14
C ASP A 28 5.52 17.35 -19.71
N GLU A 29 4.91 16.17 -19.75
CA GLU A 29 3.56 15.92 -19.23
C GLU A 29 3.67 15.68 -17.73
N VAL A 30 3.03 16.51 -16.91
CA VAL A 30 2.97 16.33 -15.47
C VAL A 30 1.69 15.56 -15.11
N VAL A 31 1.86 14.31 -14.64
CA VAL A 31 0.76 13.48 -14.15
C VAL A 31 0.64 13.64 -12.64
N ARG A 32 -0.43 14.30 -12.21
CA ARG A 32 -0.70 14.54 -10.80
C ARG A 32 -1.42 13.36 -10.15
N ILE A 33 -0.96 12.99 -8.95
CA ILE A 33 -1.55 11.95 -8.09
C ILE A 33 -2.03 12.63 -6.82
N ALA A 34 -3.33 12.65 -6.55
CA ALA A 34 -3.88 13.15 -5.29
C ALA A 34 -3.70 12.11 -4.18
N TYR A 35 -2.91 12.42 -3.19
CA TYR A 35 -2.75 11.65 -1.96
C TYR A 35 -3.76 12.16 -0.93
N ILE A 36 -4.84 11.41 -0.68
CA ILE A 36 -5.95 11.80 0.20
C ILE A 36 -5.90 10.98 1.47
N ASP A 37 -5.13 11.43 2.47
CA ASP A 37 -4.88 10.70 3.71
C ASP A 37 -4.74 11.64 4.91
N PRO A 38 -4.72 11.14 6.17
CA PRO A 38 -4.62 12.01 7.34
C PRO A 38 -3.23 12.66 7.44
N LEU A 39 -3.18 13.98 7.34
CA LEU A 39 -1.96 14.77 7.53
C LEU A 39 -2.01 15.61 8.80
N SER A 40 -3.14 15.60 9.49
CA SER A 40 -3.35 16.23 10.80
C SER A 40 -4.11 15.32 11.77
N GLY A 41 -4.22 15.73 13.03
CA GLY A 41 -4.90 14.96 14.08
C GLY A 41 -4.08 13.79 14.63
N SER A 42 -4.74 12.88 15.34
CA SER A 42 -4.09 11.77 16.09
C SER A 42 -3.43 10.72 15.19
N LEU A 43 -3.80 10.65 13.92
CA LEU A 43 -3.28 9.68 12.95
C LEU A 43 -2.34 10.32 11.90
N ALA A 44 -1.97 11.60 12.10
CA ALA A 44 -1.12 12.35 11.19
C ALA A 44 0.23 11.67 10.91
N ALA A 45 0.87 11.11 11.92
CA ALA A 45 2.17 10.46 11.76
C ALA A 45 2.14 9.33 10.73
N THR A 46 1.07 8.52 10.73
CA THR A 46 0.89 7.44 9.76
C THR A 46 0.69 7.98 8.33
N GLY A 47 -0.13 9.02 8.16
CA GLY A 47 -0.33 9.64 6.84
C GLY A 47 0.91 10.34 6.32
N GLN A 48 1.62 11.08 7.17
CA GLN A 48 2.88 11.74 6.81
C GLN A 48 3.97 10.74 6.43
N LEU A 49 4.05 9.59 7.11
CA LEU A 49 4.96 8.50 6.72
C LEU A 49 4.61 7.96 5.32
N GLY A 50 3.32 7.78 5.03
CA GLY A 50 2.85 7.41 3.69
C GLY A 50 3.26 8.43 2.64
N GLU A 51 3.01 9.73 2.87
CA GLU A 51 3.39 10.81 1.97
C GLU A 51 4.89 10.80 1.65
N GLN A 52 5.75 10.59 2.64
CA GLN A 52 7.20 10.50 2.45
C GLN A 52 7.59 9.34 1.54
N HIS A 53 6.94 8.16 1.69
CA HIS A 53 7.18 7.02 0.82
C HIS A 53 6.73 7.29 -0.62
N PHE A 54 5.57 7.94 -0.82
CA PHE A 54 5.11 8.32 -2.15
C PHE A 54 6.08 9.30 -2.82
N ARG A 55 6.50 10.36 -2.12
CA ARG A 55 7.48 11.31 -2.65
C ARG A 55 8.80 10.64 -3.00
N PHE A 56 9.28 9.73 -2.16
CA PHE A 56 10.49 8.97 -2.42
C PHE A 56 10.36 8.08 -3.66
N ALA A 57 9.28 7.32 -3.80
CA ALA A 57 9.05 6.46 -4.95
C ALA A 57 8.88 7.26 -6.26
N ILE A 58 8.16 8.38 -6.21
CA ILE A 58 7.97 9.31 -7.33
C ILE A 58 9.31 9.90 -7.79
N ASP A 59 10.16 10.37 -6.87
CA ASP A 59 11.48 10.90 -7.21
C ASP A 59 12.34 9.87 -7.95
N ARG A 60 12.32 8.61 -7.52
CA ARG A 60 13.05 7.50 -8.17
C ARG A 60 12.51 7.22 -9.58
N VAL A 61 11.20 7.19 -9.73
CA VAL A 61 10.53 7.00 -11.04
C VAL A 61 10.86 8.15 -11.98
N ASN A 62 10.81 9.38 -11.51
CA ASN A 62 11.13 10.57 -12.30
C ASN A 62 12.60 10.63 -12.69
N ALA A 63 13.52 10.27 -11.77
CA ALA A 63 14.96 10.23 -12.04
C ALA A 63 15.34 9.20 -13.11
N SER A 64 14.60 8.09 -13.20
CA SER A 64 14.83 7.01 -14.17
C SER A 64 13.97 7.11 -15.44
N ALA A 65 13.10 8.13 -15.55
CA ALA A 65 12.09 8.27 -16.62
C ALA A 65 11.26 6.99 -16.82
N ALA A 66 10.93 6.28 -15.71
CA ALA A 66 10.24 5.00 -15.76
C ALA A 66 8.79 5.11 -16.26
N ALA A 67 8.15 6.29 -16.17
CA ALA A 67 6.82 6.55 -16.72
C ALA A 67 6.81 6.78 -18.25
N GLY A 68 7.96 6.73 -18.90
CA GLY A 68 8.14 7.03 -20.32
C GLY A 68 8.73 8.42 -20.54
N PRO A 69 9.23 8.67 -21.78
CA PRO A 69 9.88 9.96 -22.08
C PRO A 69 8.90 11.12 -21.99
N GLY A 70 9.33 12.20 -21.33
CA GLY A 70 8.54 13.42 -21.17
C GLY A 70 7.36 13.30 -20.20
N ARG A 71 7.26 12.23 -19.38
CA ARG A 71 6.27 12.12 -18.30
C ARG A 71 6.94 12.23 -16.94
N LYS A 72 6.36 13.06 -16.08
CA LYS A 72 6.76 13.22 -14.68
C LYS A 72 5.55 13.03 -13.78
N LEU A 73 5.75 12.32 -12.67
CA LEU A 73 4.74 12.17 -11.63
C LEU A 73 4.90 13.28 -10.58
N GLU A 74 3.80 13.79 -10.08
CA GLU A 74 3.74 14.79 -9.01
C GLU A 74 2.71 14.37 -7.95
N LEU A 75 3.06 14.45 -6.66
CA LEU A 75 2.17 14.16 -5.56
C LEU A 75 1.51 15.44 -5.04
N VAL A 76 0.17 15.46 -5.02
CA VAL A 76 -0.65 16.52 -4.41
C VAL A 76 -1.23 15.96 -3.10
N ALA A 77 -0.67 16.38 -1.97
CA ALA A 77 -1.08 15.90 -0.66
C ALA A 77 -2.32 16.69 -0.15
N LEU A 78 -3.35 15.96 0.29
CA LEU A 78 -4.66 16.47 0.71
C LEU A 78 -5.07 15.81 2.02
N ASP A 79 -5.22 16.61 3.08
CA ASP A 79 -5.55 16.14 4.42
C ASP A 79 -7.03 15.83 4.58
N ASN A 80 -7.35 14.55 4.79
CA ASN A 80 -8.72 14.07 4.96
C ASN A 80 -9.13 13.82 6.42
N GLU A 81 -8.21 13.88 7.38
CA GLU A 81 -8.46 13.58 8.82
C GLU A 81 -9.16 12.22 9.06
N VAL A 82 -8.98 11.23 8.15
CA VAL A 82 -9.69 9.94 8.11
C VAL A 82 -11.22 10.10 7.98
N SER A 83 -11.72 11.24 7.52
CA SER A 83 -13.15 11.50 7.30
C SER A 83 -13.56 11.11 5.86
N PRO A 84 -14.54 10.20 5.69
CA PRO A 84 -15.11 9.90 4.39
C PRO A 84 -15.71 11.13 3.70
N GLU A 85 -16.41 12.00 4.44
CA GLU A 85 -17.08 13.20 3.92
C GLU A 85 -16.06 14.23 3.42
N LYS A 86 -14.99 14.47 4.21
CA LYS A 86 -13.89 15.35 3.81
C LYS A 86 -13.18 14.80 2.58
N SER A 87 -12.95 13.49 2.55
CA SER A 87 -12.32 12.81 1.41
C SER A 87 -13.13 12.95 0.12
N LEU A 88 -14.46 12.87 0.17
CA LEU A 88 -15.32 13.11 -0.99
C LEU A 88 -15.28 14.56 -1.49
N THR A 89 -15.11 15.52 -0.59
CA THR A 89 -14.93 16.93 -0.92
C THR A 89 -13.58 17.16 -1.61
N LEU A 90 -12.51 16.55 -1.08
CA LEU A 90 -11.17 16.62 -1.64
C LEU A 90 -11.08 15.92 -3.00
N LEU A 91 -11.76 14.76 -3.16
CA LEU A 91 -11.84 14.06 -4.44
C LEU A 91 -12.49 14.94 -5.52
N ARG A 92 -13.61 15.60 -5.21
CA ARG A 92 -14.26 16.52 -6.18
C ARG A 92 -13.33 17.64 -6.60
N LYS A 93 -12.66 18.28 -5.61
CA LYS A 93 -11.67 19.31 -5.91
C LYS A 93 -10.54 18.76 -6.80
N ALA A 94 -10.00 17.59 -6.51
CA ALA A 94 -8.93 16.99 -7.31
C ALA A 94 -9.39 16.74 -8.76
N ILE A 95 -10.62 16.25 -8.96
CA ILE A 95 -11.20 16.05 -10.30
C ILE A 95 -11.36 17.38 -11.05
N ASP A 96 -11.88 18.40 -10.37
CA ASP A 96 -12.05 19.74 -10.95
C ASP A 96 -10.70 20.38 -11.34
N ASP A 97 -9.64 20.06 -10.59
CA ASP A 97 -8.26 20.46 -10.87
C ASP A 97 -7.59 19.59 -11.97
N GLY A 98 -8.31 18.64 -12.57
CA GLY A 98 -7.82 17.75 -13.64
C GLY A 98 -6.87 16.66 -13.15
N VAL A 99 -7.03 16.15 -11.94
CA VAL A 99 -6.30 14.98 -11.42
C VAL A 99 -7.02 13.71 -11.81
N HIS A 100 -6.29 12.76 -12.41
CA HIS A 100 -6.81 11.49 -12.89
C HIS A 100 -6.36 10.27 -12.07
N TYR A 101 -5.52 10.46 -11.08
CA TYR A 101 -5.01 9.41 -10.20
C TYR A 101 -5.18 9.83 -8.76
N VAL A 102 -5.81 8.98 -7.96
CA VAL A 102 -6.02 9.19 -6.53
C VAL A 102 -5.42 8.02 -5.78
N THR A 103 -4.61 8.29 -4.77
CA THR A 103 -4.12 7.26 -3.85
C THR A 103 -4.59 7.55 -2.43
N GLN A 104 -4.94 6.47 -1.71
CA GLN A 104 -5.39 6.53 -0.32
C GLN A 104 -5.19 5.16 0.34
N GLY A 105 -4.91 5.12 1.63
CA GLY A 105 -4.71 3.86 2.35
C GLY A 105 -5.25 3.85 3.77
N ASN A 106 -5.24 4.97 4.45
CA ASN A 106 -5.61 5.00 5.87
C ASN A 106 -7.14 5.12 6.05
N GLY A 107 -7.75 3.99 6.45
CA GLY A 107 -9.16 3.89 6.71
C GLY A 107 -9.99 3.27 5.57
N SER A 108 -10.39 2.00 5.72
CA SER A 108 -11.19 1.29 4.71
C SER A 108 -12.56 1.93 4.45
N SER A 109 -13.17 2.59 5.45
CA SER A 109 -14.42 3.34 5.26
C SER A 109 -14.24 4.52 4.30
N VAL A 110 -13.09 5.21 4.35
CA VAL A 110 -12.70 6.24 3.38
C VAL A 110 -12.53 5.63 1.99
N ALA A 111 -11.81 4.51 1.90
CA ALA A 111 -11.59 3.82 0.63
C ALA A 111 -12.89 3.39 -0.05
N PHE A 112 -13.87 2.87 0.69
CA PHE A 112 -15.19 2.57 0.16
C PHE A 112 -15.89 3.80 -0.42
N ALA A 113 -15.86 4.92 0.32
CA ALA A 113 -16.48 6.17 -0.13
C ALA A 113 -15.83 6.70 -1.41
N LEU A 114 -14.48 6.72 -1.47
CA LEU A 114 -13.73 7.14 -2.65
C LEU A 114 -13.97 6.21 -3.84
N SER A 115 -13.90 4.90 -3.64
CA SER A 115 -14.08 3.88 -4.67
C SER A 115 -15.47 3.98 -5.33
N ASP A 116 -16.53 4.12 -4.53
CA ASP A 116 -17.90 4.30 -5.02
C ASP A 116 -18.07 5.64 -5.77
N ALA A 117 -17.54 6.73 -5.23
CA ALA A 117 -17.62 8.05 -5.85
C ALA A 117 -16.87 8.10 -7.18
N ILE A 118 -15.68 7.51 -7.26
CA ILE A 118 -14.88 7.40 -8.49
C ILE A 118 -15.63 6.57 -9.55
N ALA A 119 -16.15 5.40 -9.17
CA ALA A 119 -16.94 4.59 -10.09
C ALA A 119 -18.18 5.32 -10.65
N LYS A 120 -18.85 6.13 -9.81
CA LYS A 120 -19.97 6.99 -10.23
C LYS A 120 -19.53 8.12 -11.15
N ASN A 121 -18.41 8.79 -10.84
CA ASN A 121 -17.82 9.84 -11.66
C ASN A 121 -17.50 9.30 -13.06
N ASN A 122 -16.78 8.20 -13.14
CA ASN A 122 -16.26 7.63 -14.39
C ASN A 122 -17.39 7.14 -15.33
N ARG A 123 -18.54 6.73 -14.76
CA ARG A 123 -19.74 6.43 -15.56
C ARG A 123 -20.41 7.69 -16.15
N ARG A 124 -20.37 8.82 -15.43
CA ARG A 124 -21.02 10.07 -15.87
C ARG A 124 -20.12 10.90 -16.79
N ALA A 125 -18.82 10.90 -16.54
CA ALA A 125 -17.82 11.69 -17.25
C ALA A 125 -16.61 10.82 -17.63
N PRO A 126 -16.72 9.91 -18.61
CA PRO A 126 -15.63 9.01 -18.99
C PRO A 126 -14.34 9.72 -19.41
N ASN A 127 -14.47 10.92 -20.00
CA ASN A 127 -13.35 11.79 -20.37
C ASN A 127 -12.62 12.44 -19.17
N GLN A 128 -13.19 12.35 -17.99
CA GLN A 128 -12.60 12.78 -16.71
C GLN A 128 -12.43 11.58 -15.78
N ALA A 129 -12.16 10.40 -16.36
CA ALA A 129 -11.98 9.19 -15.58
C ALA A 129 -10.83 9.32 -14.58
N VAL A 130 -11.03 8.73 -13.42
CA VAL A 130 -10.07 8.69 -12.31
C VAL A 130 -9.78 7.25 -11.94
N MET A 131 -8.51 6.91 -11.71
CA MET A 131 -8.08 5.64 -11.15
C MET A 131 -7.83 5.79 -9.65
N PHE A 132 -8.31 4.83 -8.89
CA PHE A 132 -8.06 4.74 -7.45
C PHE A 132 -7.00 3.68 -7.16
N LEU A 133 -5.88 4.13 -6.62
CA LEU A 133 -4.75 3.33 -6.17
C LEU A 133 -4.83 3.22 -4.64
N ASN A 134 -4.96 2.01 -4.13
CA ASN A 134 -5.16 1.76 -2.71
C ASN A 134 -3.93 1.07 -2.14
N TYR A 135 -3.14 1.80 -1.35
CA TYR A 135 -1.89 1.26 -0.82
C TYR A 135 -2.01 0.58 0.56
N ALA A 136 -3.12 0.75 1.31
CA ALA A 136 -3.21 0.21 2.68
C ALA A 136 -4.63 0.01 3.25
N ALA A 137 -5.71 0.36 2.52
CA ALA A 137 -7.07 0.07 2.97
C ALA A 137 -7.43 -1.39 2.63
N VAL A 138 -7.50 -2.24 3.65
CA VAL A 138 -7.41 -3.70 3.47
C VAL A 138 -8.70 -4.45 3.82
N ASP A 139 -9.86 -3.77 3.85
CA ASP A 139 -11.14 -4.48 3.91
C ASP A 139 -11.33 -5.32 2.63
N PRO A 140 -11.61 -6.64 2.75
CA PRO A 140 -11.74 -7.53 1.60
C PRO A 140 -12.88 -7.15 0.66
N GLY A 141 -13.94 -6.51 1.15
CA GLY A 141 -15.09 -6.08 0.36
C GLY A 141 -14.71 -5.17 -0.80
N LEU A 142 -13.61 -4.40 -0.68
CA LEU A 142 -13.09 -3.51 -1.73
C LEU A 142 -12.65 -4.26 -3.01
N THR A 143 -12.26 -5.53 -2.92
CA THR A 143 -11.87 -6.40 -4.04
C THR A 143 -12.76 -7.63 -4.15
N ASN A 144 -13.92 -7.64 -3.47
CA ASN A 144 -14.97 -8.63 -3.54
C ASN A 144 -16.30 -7.97 -3.93
N GLU A 145 -17.31 -7.99 -3.05
CA GLU A 145 -18.69 -7.56 -3.38
C GLU A 145 -18.84 -6.07 -3.70
N LYS A 146 -17.87 -5.22 -3.31
CA LYS A 146 -17.83 -3.77 -3.61
C LYS A 146 -16.75 -3.39 -4.62
N CYS A 147 -16.19 -4.38 -5.31
CA CYS A 147 -15.16 -4.11 -6.29
C CYS A 147 -15.69 -3.27 -7.47
N ASN A 148 -14.79 -2.51 -8.07
CA ASN A 148 -15.02 -1.90 -9.38
C ASN A 148 -13.71 -1.86 -10.16
N TRP A 149 -13.81 -1.72 -11.47
CA TRP A 149 -12.65 -1.80 -12.36
C TRP A 149 -11.61 -0.69 -12.11
N TRP A 150 -12.00 0.45 -11.58
CA TRP A 150 -11.12 1.60 -11.39
C TRP A 150 -10.30 1.55 -10.10
N HIS A 151 -10.49 0.53 -9.26
CA HIS A 151 -9.80 0.34 -8.00
C HIS A 151 -8.72 -0.73 -8.09
N PHE A 152 -7.47 -0.37 -7.74
CA PHE A 152 -6.31 -1.26 -7.69
C PHE A 152 -5.72 -1.26 -6.28
N ARG A 153 -5.55 -2.43 -5.68
CA ARG A 153 -5.04 -2.54 -4.31
C ARG A 153 -3.65 -3.17 -4.27
N PHE A 154 -2.72 -2.50 -3.57
CA PHE A 154 -1.32 -2.87 -3.48
C PHE A 154 -0.91 -3.49 -2.13
N ASP A 155 -1.71 -3.39 -1.08
CA ASP A 155 -1.54 -4.16 0.17
C ASP A 155 -2.36 -5.45 0.15
N ALA A 156 -1.90 -6.49 0.84
CA ALA A 156 -2.71 -7.69 1.08
C ALA A 156 -3.91 -7.35 1.97
N ASP A 157 -5.08 -7.86 1.64
CA ASP A 157 -6.26 -7.64 2.49
C ASP A 157 -6.22 -8.40 3.82
N SER A 158 -7.20 -8.11 4.69
CA SER A 158 -7.25 -8.72 6.02
C SER A 158 -7.43 -10.23 5.99
N ASP A 159 -8.11 -10.78 4.96
CA ASP A 159 -8.26 -12.22 4.80
C ASP A 159 -6.94 -12.87 4.37
N MET A 160 -6.20 -12.25 3.45
CA MET A 160 -4.87 -12.69 3.03
C MET A 160 -3.88 -12.65 4.19
N LYS A 161 -3.88 -11.55 4.97
CA LYS A 161 -3.02 -11.41 6.16
C LYS A 161 -3.40 -12.41 7.25
N MET A 162 -4.69 -12.63 7.50
CA MET A 162 -5.14 -13.64 8.45
C MET A 162 -4.81 -15.07 7.98
N ARG A 163 -4.87 -15.33 6.67
CA ARG A 163 -4.42 -16.62 6.12
C ARG A 163 -2.94 -16.85 6.42
N ALA A 164 -2.08 -15.86 6.18
CA ALA A 164 -0.66 -15.92 6.50
C ALA A 164 -0.42 -16.16 8.00
N LEU A 165 -1.14 -15.43 8.86
CA LEU A 165 -1.07 -15.62 10.31
C LEU A 165 -1.55 -16.99 10.74
N SER A 166 -2.68 -17.47 10.22
CA SER A 166 -3.22 -18.77 10.59
C SER A 166 -2.29 -19.93 10.17
N ASP A 167 -1.61 -19.79 9.02
CA ASP A 167 -0.58 -20.75 8.59
C ASP A 167 0.61 -20.79 9.59
N TYR A 168 1.03 -19.62 10.09
CA TYR A 168 2.06 -19.55 11.14
C TYR A 168 1.56 -20.14 12.47
N LEU A 169 0.35 -19.80 12.92
CA LEU A 169 -0.22 -20.27 14.19
C LEU A 169 -0.41 -21.80 14.24
N VAL A 170 -0.55 -22.46 13.11
CA VAL A 170 -0.54 -23.96 13.05
C VAL A 170 0.77 -24.52 13.60
N SER A 171 1.88 -23.83 13.41
CA SER A 171 3.20 -24.22 13.94
C SER A 171 3.44 -23.86 15.41
N GLN A 172 2.45 -23.18 16.06
CA GLN A 172 2.56 -22.67 17.44
C GLN A 172 1.58 -23.38 18.40
N PRO A 173 1.73 -24.69 18.65
CA PRO A 173 0.77 -25.49 19.42
C PRO A 173 0.64 -25.08 20.89
N GLN A 174 1.61 -24.32 21.42
CA GLN A 174 1.60 -23.80 22.78
C GLN A 174 0.57 -22.68 22.98
N MET A 175 0.18 -21.96 21.93
CA MET A 175 -0.86 -20.93 21.99
C MET A 175 -2.24 -21.59 22.01
N LYS A 176 -3.03 -21.31 23.04
CA LYS A 176 -4.34 -21.93 23.28
C LYS A 176 -5.48 -20.94 23.40
N LYS A 177 -5.22 -19.72 23.81
CA LYS A 177 -6.24 -18.71 24.08
C LYS A 177 -5.92 -17.41 23.35
N VAL A 178 -6.77 -17.03 22.41
CA VAL A 178 -6.63 -15.79 21.65
C VAL A 178 -7.69 -14.76 22.05
N TYR A 179 -7.26 -13.51 22.20
CA TYR A 179 -8.13 -12.35 22.30
C TYR A 179 -8.10 -11.58 20.99
N ILE A 180 -9.25 -11.20 20.46
CA ILE A 180 -9.38 -10.43 19.22
C ILE A 180 -9.74 -9.00 19.59
N PHE A 181 -8.87 -8.03 19.26
CA PHE A 181 -9.05 -6.64 19.69
C PHE A 181 -8.80 -5.66 18.55
N ASN A 182 -9.83 -4.98 18.07
CA ASN A 182 -9.77 -4.23 16.82
C ASN A 182 -10.36 -2.82 16.92
N PRO A 183 -10.04 -1.91 15.99
CA PRO A 183 -10.76 -0.65 15.84
C PRO A 183 -12.17 -0.90 15.29
N ASP A 184 -13.17 -0.13 15.78
CA ASP A 184 -14.57 -0.31 15.39
C ASP A 184 -14.92 0.46 14.11
N TYR A 185 -14.49 -0.11 12.99
CA TYR A 185 -14.93 0.27 11.65
C TYR A 185 -14.72 -0.92 10.69
N SER A 186 -15.04 -0.77 9.39
CA SER A 186 -15.09 -1.89 8.43
C SER A 186 -13.85 -2.78 8.43
N PHE A 187 -12.64 -2.20 8.49
CA PHE A 187 -11.39 -2.97 8.58
C PHE A 187 -11.31 -3.82 9.86
N GLY A 188 -11.52 -3.23 11.03
CA GLY A 188 -11.44 -4.00 12.29
C GLY A 188 -12.50 -5.10 12.37
N GLN A 189 -13.70 -4.84 11.80
CA GLN A 189 -14.76 -5.85 11.68
C GLN A 189 -14.32 -6.98 10.72
N SER A 190 -13.64 -6.66 9.62
CA SER A 190 -13.13 -7.67 8.70
C SER A 190 -12.02 -8.53 9.33
N VAL A 191 -11.10 -7.92 10.10
CA VAL A 191 -10.07 -8.65 10.87
C VAL A 191 -10.70 -9.62 11.87
N GLU A 192 -11.69 -9.18 12.65
CA GLU A 192 -12.40 -10.03 13.59
C GLU A 192 -13.07 -11.20 12.90
N LYS A 193 -13.83 -10.93 11.84
CA LYS A 193 -14.50 -11.97 11.04
C LYS A 193 -13.52 -13.00 10.48
N ALA A 194 -12.41 -12.52 9.89
CA ALA A 194 -11.37 -13.40 9.33
C ALA A 194 -10.71 -14.24 10.43
N ALA A 195 -10.37 -13.63 11.57
CA ALA A 195 -9.76 -14.33 12.70
C ALA A 195 -10.68 -15.44 13.24
N GLN A 196 -11.95 -15.11 13.53
CA GLN A 196 -12.91 -16.10 14.01
C GLN A 196 -13.08 -17.27 13.04
N ALA A 197 -13.27 -16.99 11.74
CA ALA A 197 -13.52 -18.02 10.74
C ALA A 197 -12.28 -18.90 10.48
N MET A 198 -11.11 -18.30 10.30
CA MET A 198 -9.90 -19.04 9.91
C MET A 198 -9.30 -19.78 11.10
N LEU A 199 -9.31 -19.23 12.31
CA LEU A 199 -8.81 -19.92 13.49
C LEU A 199 -9.71 -21.10 13.86
N ALA A 200 -11.03 -20.94 13.82
CA ALA A 200 -11.96 -22.05 14.07
C ALA A 200 -11.72 -23.24 13.09
N ASN A 201 -11.37 -22.96 11.85
CA ASN A 201 -11.13 -23.99 10.84
C ASN A 201 -9.74 -24.62 10.94
N ARG A 202 -8.69 -23.82 11.21
CA ARG A 202 -7.28 -24.26 11.11
C ARG A 202 -6.65 -24.61 12.45
N ARG A 203 -7.18 -24.05 13.54
CA ARG A 203 -6.76 -24.25 14.92
C ARG A 203 -7.99 -24.43 15.83
N PRO A 204 -8.79 -25.51 15.62
CA PRO A 204 -10.01 -25.74 16.41
C PRO A 204 -9.72 -25.97 17.89
N ASP A 205 -8.47 -26.23 18.26
CA ASP A 205 -8.00 -26.32 19.66
C ASP A 205 -7.75 -24.96 20.31
N LEU A 206 -7.75 -23.87 19.52
CA LEU A 206 -7.48 -22.52 19.98
C LEU A 206 -8.81 -21.83 20.36
N GLN A 207 -8.91 -21.39 21.62
CA GLN A 207 -10.11 -20.75 22.15
C GLN A 207 -10.07 -19.25 21.93
N VAL A 208 -11.10 -18.67 21.31
CA VAL A 208 -11.34 -17.22 21.32
C VAL A 208 -11.93 -16.85 22.68
N VAL A 209 -11.12 -16.27 23.57
CA VAL A 209 -11.49 -15.93 24.95
C VAL A 209 -12.05 -14.51 25.10
N GLY A 210 -12.05 -13.73 24.04
CA GLY A 210 -12.67 -12.41 23.97
C GLY A 210 -12.57 -11.80 22.59
N ALA A 211 -13.53 -10.94 22.24
CA ALA A 211 -13.52 -10.14 21.03
C ALA A 211 -14.13 -8.77 21.35
N GLU A 212 -13.35 -7.72 21.15
CA GLU A 212 -13.79 -6.33 21.41
C GLU A 212 -13.32 -5.39 20.32
N ARG A 213 -14.07 -4.32 20.11
CA ARG A 213 -13.74 -3.23 19.20
C ARG A 213 -13.85 -1.89 19.91
N VAL A 214 -13.01 -0.94 19.50
CA VAL A 214 -12.95 0.41 20.07
C VAL A 214 -12.99 1.48 18.97
N PRO A 215 -13.63 2.64 19.20
CA PRO A 215 -13.66 3.71 18.22
C PRO A 215 -12.26 4.20 17.88
N LEU A 216 -11.89 4.19 16.58
CA LEU A 216 -10.58 4.57 16.06
C LEU A 216 -10.20 5.99 16.48
N GLY A 217 -9.01 6.14 17.07
CA GLY A 217 -8.41 7.42 17.45
C GLY A 217 -9.13 8.15 18.60
N LYS A 218 -10.08 7.51 19.30
CA LYS A 218 -10.87 8.13 20.37
C LYS A 218 -10.48 7.66 21.77
N VAL A 219 -10.01 6.43 21.90
CA VAL A 219 -9.60 5.87 23.18
C VAL A 219 -8.26 6.47 23.60
N LYS A 220 -8.16 6.93 24.84
CA LYS A 220 -6.94 7.53 25.42
C LYS A 220 -6.24 6.61 26.42
N ASP A 221 -6.99 5.66 26.97
CA ASP A 221 -6.50 4.68 27.96
C ASP A 221 -6.90 3.27 27.55
N PHE A 222 -5.91 2.45 27.23
CA PHE A 222 -6.08 1.04 26.85
C PHE A 222 -5.86 0.07 28.03
N ALA A 223 -5.47 0.54 29.22
CA ALA A 223 -5.22 -0.32 30.38
C ALA A 223 -6.42 -1.21 30.76
N PRO A 224 -7.68 -0.73 30.76
CA PRO A 224 -8.83 -1.57 31.07
C PRO A 224 -9.00 -2.75 30.08
N TYR A 225 -8.67 -2.57 28.82
CA TYR A 225 -8.74 -3.62 27.81
C TYR A 225 -7.64 -4.66 27.99
N VAL A 226 -6.42 -4.22 28.30
CA VAL A 226 -5.31 -5.12 28.64
C VAL A 226 -5.61 -5.95 29.89
N GLN A 227 -6.21 -5.35 30.92
CA GLN A 227 -6.68 -6.09 32.12
C GLN A 227 -7.70 -7.19 31.76
N LYS A 228 -8.63 -6.95 30.82
CA LYS A 228 -9.56 -7.98 30.34
C LYS A 228 -8.82 -9.11 29.62
N MET A 229 -7.83 -8.80 28.78
CA MET A 229 -6.98 -9.80 28.10
C MET A 229 -6.25 -10.68 29.12
N GLN A 230 -5.69 -10.07 30.19
CA GLN A 230 -5.04 -10.78 31.29
C GLN A 230 -6.04 -11.65 32.08
N ALA A 231 -7.19 -11.11 32.43
CA ALA A 231 -8.23 -11.84 33.18
C ALA A 231 -8.79 -13.02 32.39
N ALA A 232 -8.88 -12.90 31.07
CA ALA A 232 -9.27 -13.98 30.17
C ALA A 232 -8.17 -15.05 30.01
N GLY A 233 -6.94 -14.78 30.48
CA GLY A 233 -5.79 -15.64 30.33
C GLY A 233 -5.36 -15.80 28.88
N ALA A 234 -5.54 -14.75 28.06
CA ALA A 234 -5.14 -14.78 26.65
C ALA A 234 -3.61 -14.88 26.55
N ASP A 235 -3.12 -15.85 25.79
CA ASP A 235 -1.70 -16.02 25.45
C ASP A 235 -1.33 -15.41 24.09
N ALA A 236 -2.36 -15.05 23.31
CA ALA A 236 -2.22 -14.36 22.03
C ALA A 236 -3.29 -13.27 21.86
N VAL A 237 -2.92 -12.16 21.22
CA VAL A 237 -3.83 -11.09 20.80
C VAL A 237 -3.71 -10.88 19.30
N VAL A 238 -4.83 -10.97 18.57
CA VAL A 238 -4.90 -10.57 17.16
C VAL A 238 -5.50 -9.18 17.08
N THR A 239 -4.76 -8.25 16.49
CA THR A 239 -5.20 -6.85 16.43
C THR A 239 -4.94 -6.19 15.06
N GLY A 240 -5.98 -5.53 14.54
CA GLY A 240 -5.91 -4.59 13.43
C GLY A 240 -5.68 -3.14 13.87
N ASN A 241 -5.46 -2.85 15.16
CA ASN A 241 -5.12 -1.49 15.58
C ASN A 241 -3.82 -1.01 14.88
N TRP A 242 -3.73 0.29 14.61
CA TRP A 242 -2.64 0.92 13.90
C TRP A 242 -2.41 2.36 14.39
N GLY A 243 -1.26 2.97 14.03
CA GLY A 243 -0.91 4.33 14.42
C GLY A 243 -1.02 4.53 15.93
N ALA A 244 -1.57 5.67 16.35
CA ALA A 244 -1.66 6.04 17.77
C ALA A 244 -2.41 5.01 18.63
N ASP A 245 -3.45 4.34 18.11
CA ASP A 245 -4.21 3.34 18.88
C ASP A 245 -3.34 2.11 19.17
N LEU A 246 -2.54 1.64 18.20
CA LEU A 246 -1.62 0.53 18.43
C LEU A 246 -0.49 0.94 19.39
N THR A 247 0.02 2.16 19.28
CA THR A 247 1.02 2.72 20.21
C THR A 247 0.51 2.70 21.65
N LEU A 248 -0.71 3.23 21.88
CA LEU A 248 -1.31 3.29 23.21
C LEU A 248 -1.65 1.90 23.77
N LEU A 249 -2.18 1.00 22.93
CA LEU A 249 -2.45 -0.39 23.30
C LEU A 249 -1.14 -1.11 23.71
N SER A 250 -0.11 -0.97 22.90
CA SER A 250 1.19 -1.62 23.14
C SER A 250 1.85 -1.10 24.40
N LYS A 251 1.78 0.22 24.64
CA LYS A 251 2.27 0.82 25.88
C LYS A 251 1.50 0.31 27.10
N ALA A 252 0.18 0.28 27.05
CA ALA A 252 -0.66 -0.24 28.15
C ALA A 252 -0.34 -1.71 28.45
N ALA A 253 -0.13 -2.53 27.42
CA ALA A 253 0.24 -3.93 27.59
C ALA A 253 1.61 -4.10 28.26
N GLN A 254 2.58 -3.28 27.89
CA GLN A 254 3.91 -3.26 28.48
C GLN A 254 3.87 -2.80 29.96
N ASP A 255 3.17 -1.69 30.23
CA ASP A 255 3.02 -1.13 31.59
C ASP A 255 2.31 -2.13 32.53
N ALA A 256 1.34 -2.89 32.02
CA ALA A 256 0.65 -3.96 32.76
C ALA A 256 1.46 -5.26 32.87
N GLY A 257 2.64 -5.34 32.27
CA GLY A 257 3.46 -6.56 32.25
C GLY A 257 2.80 -7.74 31.54
N TYR A 258 1.92 -7.49 30.55
CA TYR A 258 1.27 -8.53 29.76
C TYR A 258 2.30 -9.40 29.03
N LYS A 259 2.13 -10.73 29.07
CA LYS A 259 3.09 -11.72 28.55
C LYS A 259 2.65 -12.42 27.28
N GLY A 260 1.43 -12.18 26.81
CA GLY A 260 0.92 -12.77 25.57
C GLY A 260 1.57 -12.16 24.33
N THR A 261 1.54 -12.90 23.23
CA THR A 261 2.04 -12.45 21.92
C THR A 261 1.01 -11.59 21.19
N PHE A 262 1.43 -10.42 20.73
CA PHE A 262 0.61 -9.59 19.85
C PHE A 262 0.88 -9.90 18.38
N PHE A 263 -0.13 -10.24 17.64
CA PHE A 263 -0.12 -10.39 16.19
C PHE A 263 -0.79 -9.18 15.56
N THR A 264 0.02 -8.38 14.86
CA THR A 264 -0.37 -7.07 14.34
C THR A 264 -0.24 -7.01 12.83
N TYR A 265 -0.94 -6.08 12.21
CA TYR A 265 -0.85 -5.81 10.78
C TYR A 265 0.06 -4.64 10.44
N TYR A 266 0.30 -3.73 11.40
CA TYR A 266 0.97 -2.45 11.15
C TYR A 266 1.93 -2.01 12.25
N LEU A 267 2.59 -2.98 12.92
CA LEU A 267 3.55 -2.68 14.01
C LEU A 267 4.77 -1.88 13.52
N GLY A 268 5.26 -2.14 12.31
CA GLY A 268 6.57 -1.68 11.84
C GLY A 268 6.67 -0.20 11.48
N SER A 269 5.64 0.61 11.72
CA SER A 269 5.77 2.06 11.57
C SER A 269 6.60 2.67 12.70
N SER A 270 7.44 3.67 12.35
CA SER A 270 8.42 4.25 13.28
C SER A 270 7.79 4.83 14.54
N ASP A 271 6.61 5.45 14.42
CA ASP A 271 5.86 6.03 15.55
C ASP A 271 5.37 4.98 16.53
N VAL A 272 4.87 3.83 16.02
CA VAL A 272 4.42 2.72 16.87
C VAL A 272 5.58 2.10 17.63
N ILE A 273 6.68 1.82 16.94
CA ILE A 273 7.87 1.21 17.54
C ILE A 273 8.52 2.15 18.57
N ALA A 274 8.60 3.45 18.29
CA ALA A 274 9.11 4.44 19.25
C ALA A 274 8.28 4.45 20.55
N GLY A 275 6.96 4.29 20.44
CA GLY A 275 6.06 4.21 21.58
C GLY A 275 6.26 2.99 22.50
N LEU A 276 6.91 1.92 21.99
CA LEU A 276 7.29 0.75 22.81
C LEU A 276 8.47 1.03 23.74
N GLY A 277 9.25 2.09 23.49
CA GLY A 277 10.48 2.38 24.25
C GLY A 277 11.60 1.36 24.05
N THR A 278 12.74 1.58 24.70
CA THR A 278 13.95 0.76 24.53
C THR A 278 13.73 -0.67 25.01
N GLY A 279 13.95 -1.64 24.10
CA GLY A 279 13.80 -3.08 24.37
C GLY A 279 12.34 -3.56 24.53
N GLY A 280 11.36 -2.66 24.37
CA GLY A 280 9.95 -3.02 24.36
C GLY A 280 9.52 -3.77 23.10
N GLY A 281 8.44 -4.55 23.20
CA GLY A 281 7.85 -5.27 22.07
C GLY A 281 8.35 -6.71 21.89
N LYS A 282 9.07 -7.28 22.85
CA LYS A 282 9.32 -8.73 22.86
C LYS A 282 7.98 -9.47 22.88
N GLY A 283 7.80 -10.41 21.96
CA GLY A 283 6.53 -11.11 21.77
C GLY A 283 5.55 -10.39 20.84
N TYR A 284 6.01 -9.37 20.11
CA TYR A 284 5.21 -8.72 19.09
C TYR A 284 5.59 -9.22 17.71
N SER A 285 4.59 -9.61 16.94
CA SER A 285 4.73 -10.03 15.56
C SER A 285 3.94 -9.12 14.63
N GLN A 286 4.41 -8.99 13.40
CA GLN A 286 3.64 -8.34 12.33
C GLN A 286 3.50 -9.25 11.11
N ILE A 287 2.48 -8.99 10.31
CA ILE A 287 2.28 -9.58 8.99
C ILE A 287 2.43 -8.47 7.96
N SER A 288 3.53 -8.48 7.21
CA SER A 288 3.85 -7.41 6.26
C SER A 288 4.54 -7.95 5.01
N GLU A 289 4.57 -7.15 3.97
CA GLU A 289 5.28 -7.43 2.73
C GLU A 289 6.78 -7.15 2.81
N TYR A 290 7.23 -6.44 3.86
CA TYR A 290 8.62 -5.99 4.00
C TYR A 290 9.02 -5.77 5.45
N HIS A 291 10.29 -5.97 5.74
CA HIS A 291 11.04 -5.42 6.87
C HIS A 291 12.55 -5.33 6.56
N ALA A 292 13.29 -4.47 7.27
CA ALA A 292 14.68 -4.15 6.95
C ALA A 292 15.65 -5.35 6.99
N ASN A 293 15.35 -6.39 7.76
CA ASN A 293 16.24 -7.54 7.99
C ASN A 293 15.96 -8.75 7.06
N LEU A 294 15.49 -8.52 5.83
CA LEU A 294 15.30 -9.58 4.85
C LEU A 294 16.61 -10.06 4.19
N GLY A 295 17.72 -9.36 4.43
CA GLY A 295 19.04 -9.74 3.91
C GLY A 295 19.21 -9.53 2.40
N ILE A 296 18.48 -8.60 1.81
CA ILE A 296 18.49 -8.30 0.38
C ILE A 296 19.21 -6.97 0.14
N PRO A 297 20.44 -6.96 -0.41
CA PRO A 297 21.28 -5.75 -0.51
C PRO A 297 20.62 -4.59 -1.27
N GLU A 298 19.83 -4.87 -2.29
CA GLU A 298 19.10 -3.85 -3.06
C GLU A 298 18.08 -3.12 -2.19
N LEU A 299 17.36 -3.83 -1.34
CA LEU A 299 16.37 -3.25 -0.41
C LEU A 299 17.05 -2.51 0.74
N GLU A 300 18.17 -3.04 1.24
CA GLU A 300 18.97 -2.36 2.27
C GLU A 300 19.49 -1.01 1.75
N LYS A 301 19.95 -0.96 0.50
CA LYS A 301 20.38 0.29 -0.14
C LYS A 301 19.21 1.27 -0.29
N MET A 302 18.05 0.79 -0.74
CA MET A 302 16.85 1.64 -0.87
C MET A 302 16.38 2.19 0.47
N ALA A 303 16.39 1.38 1.52
CA ALA A 303 16.07 1.81 2.88
C ALA A 303 17.03 2.90 3.36
N ALA A 304 18.35 2.72 3.15
CA ALA A 304 19.36 3.71 3.51
C ALA A 304 19.18 5.04 2.74
N GLU A 305 18.83 4.99 1.45
CA GLU A 305 18.51 6.20 0.66
C GLU A 305 17.27 6.94 1.19
N PHE A 306 16.23 6.20 1.60
CA PHE A 306 15.04 6.78 2.20
C PHE A 306 15.35 7.43 3.55
N GLU A 307 16.04 6.72 4.44
CA GLU A 307 16.39 7.15 5.79
C GLU A 307 17.37 8.34 5.79
N ALA A 308 18.25 8.43 4.80
CA ALA A 308 19.10 9.60 4.61
C ALA A 308 18.28 10.86 4.23
N LYS A 309 17.16 10.69 3.55
CA LYS A 309 16.27 11.79 3.15
C LYS A 309 15.26 12.14 4.26
N TYR A 310 14.80 11.15 5.03
CA TYR A 310 13.78 11.28 6.07
C TYR A 310 14.31 10.73 7.40
N THR A 311 15.19 11.49 8.04
CA THR A 311 16.03 11.05 9.18
C THR A 311 15.26 10.57 10.41
N ASN A 312 13.97 10.90 10.55
CA ASN A 312 13.13 10.49 11.69
C ASN A 312 12.27 9.26 11.39
N ASN A 313 12.33 8.71 10.18
CA ASN A 313 11.49 7.60 9.76
C ASN A 313 12.31 6.52 9.06
N GLN A 314 11.95 5.26 9.30
CA GLN A 314 12.52 4.12 8.59
C GLN A 314 11.69 3.78 7.35
N PHE A 315 12.34 3.18 6.35
CA PHE A 315 11.65 2.64 5.18
C PHE A 315 10.75 1.47 5.59
N TYR A 316 9.45 1.59 5.27
CA TYR A 316 8.45 0.63 5.71
C TYR A 316 7.47 0.20 4.61
N TYR A 317 6.93 1.13 3.80
CA TYR A 317 5.88 0.85 2.84
C TYR A 317 6.44 0.41 1.47
N TRP A 318 6.92 -0.84 1.39
CA TRP A 318 7.34 -1.42 0.10
C TRP A 318 6.22 -1.42 -0.94
N ARG A 319 4.98 -1.61 -0.53
CA ARG A 319 3.78 -1.56 -1.38
C ARG A 319 3.59 -0.24 -2.10
N VAL A 320 4.04 0.88 -1.53
CA VAL A 320 4.05 2.19 -2.20
C VAL A 320 5.06 2.22 -3.36
N VAL A 321 6.21 1.57 -3.20
CA VAL A 321 7.17 1.41 -4.29
C VAL A 321 6.56 0.56 -5.40
N ASN A 322 5.90 -0.56 -5.06
CA ASN A 322 5.18 -1.38 -6.03
C ASN A 322 4.10 -0.55 -6.77
N GLU A 323 3.32 0.24 -6.05
CA GLU A 323 2.25 1.07 -6.63
C GLU A 323 2.80 2.05 -7.66
N ILE A 324 3.78 2.86 -7.28
CA ILE A 324 4.31 3.92 -8.13
C ILE A 324 5.13 3.36 -9.30
N GLU A 325 5.94 2.33 -9.09
CA GLU A 325 6.73 1.72 -10.16
C GLU A 325 5.86 0.93 -11.14
N MET A 326 4.80 0.24 -10.67
CA MET A 326 3.84 -0.43 -11.54
C MET A 326 2.99 0.56 -12.32
N LEU A 327 2.52 1.65 -11.70
CA LEU A 327 1.81 2.73 -12.37
C LEU A 327 2.68 3.34 -13.48
N ALA A 328 3.93 3.68 -13.18
CA ALA A 328 4.87 4.23 -14.15
C ALA A 328 5.14 3.26 -15.31
N ALA A 329 5.36 1.99 -15.01
CA ALA A 329 5.56 0.96 -16.02
C ALA A 329 4.32 0.78 -16.91
N ALA A 330 3.11 0.85 -16.33
CA ALA A 330 1.85 0.78 -17.06
C ALA A 330 1.67 1.98 -18.00
N MET A 331 1.99 3.20 -17.55
CA MET A 331 1.97 4.41 -18.40
C MET A 331 2.96 4.30 -19.56
N LYS A 332 4.17 3.81 -19.29
CA LYS A 332 5.18 3.60 -20.32
C LYS A 332 4.72 2.56 -21.36
N GLN A 333 4.18 1.43 -20.91
CA GLN A 333 3.72 0.35 -21.80
C GLN A 333 2.48 0.76 -22.61
N ALA A 334 1.56 1.52 -22.01
CA ALA A 334 0.39 2.07 -22.69
C ALA A 334 0.72 3.25 -23.61
N ASP A 335 1.93 3.80 -23.53
CA ASP A 335 2.33 5.10 -24.07
C ASP A 335 1.28 6.20 -23.82
N SER A 336 0.72 6.24 -22.62
CA SER A 336 -0.41 7.09 -22.26
C SER A 336 -0.44 7.34 -20.76
N SER A 337 -1.04 8.48 -20.36
CA SER A 337 -1.46 8.74 -18.98
C SER A 337 -3.00 8.62 -18.81
N ASP A 338 -3.71 8.21 -19.83
CA ASP A 338 -5.15 7.95 -19.76
C ASP A 338 -5.46 6.80 -18.78
N PRO A 339 -6.31 7.00 -17.75
CA PRO A 339 -6.54 5.97 -16.73
C PRO A 339 -7.12 4.67 -17.27
N ALA A 340 -7.93 4.69 -18.35
CA ALA A 340 -8.51 3.48 -18.91
C ALA A 340 -7.43 2.64 -19.60
N LYS A 341 -6.56 3.27 -20.40
CA LYS A 341 -5.45 2.59 -21.10
C LYS A 341 -4.41 2.06 -20.12
N VAL A 342 -4.06 2.88 -19.11
CA VAL A 342 -3.11 2.49 -18.06
C VAL A 342 -3.69 1.34 -17.22
N GLY A 343 -4.97 1.41 -16.88
CA GLY A 343 -5.66 0.36 -16.13
C GLY A 343 -5.72 -0.98 -16.86
N GLN A 344 -5.91 -0.99 -18.18
CA GLN A 344 -5.85 -2.22 -18.99
C GLN A 344 -4.49 -2.91 -18.87
N VAL A 345 -3.40 -2.15 -18.92
CA VAL A 345 -2.04 -2.69 -18.75
C VAL A 345 -1.81 -3.14 -17.30
N LEU A 346 -2.21 -2.32 -16.33
CA LEU A 346 -1.98 -2.59 -14.91
C LEU A 346 -2.75 -3.83 -14.42
N SER A 347 -3.96 -4.08 -14.96
CA SER A 347 -4.85 -5.18 -14.52
C SER A 347 -4.26 -6.58 -14.65
N THR A 348 -3.30 -6.78 -15.55
CA THR A 348 -2.63 -8.07 -15.80
C THR A 348 -1.13 -8.04 -15.56
N MET A 349 -0.63 -6.94 -14.97
CA MET A 349 0.81 -6.72 -14.85
C MET A 349 1.46 -7.70 -13.88
N VAL A 350 2.56 -8.30 -14.31
CA VAL A 350 3.51 -9.03 -13.48
C VAL A 350 4.82 -8.22 -13.43
N ARG A 351 5.31 -7.98 -12.23
CA ARG A 351 6.58 -7.27 -12.03
C ARG A 351 7.53 -8.14 -11.20
N LYS A 352 8.77 -8.26 -11.68
CA LYS A 352 9.87 -8.86 -10.89
C LYS A 352 10.35 -7.86 -9.85
N THR A 353 10.44 -8.31 -8.61
CA THR A 353 10.95 -7.51 -7.50
C THR A 353 12.03 -8.27 -6.73
N PRO A 354 12.86 -7.61 -5.93
CA PRO A 354 13.82 -8.29 -5.07
C PRO A 354 13.18 -9.27 -4.06
N LEU A 355 11.90 -9.08 -3.74
CA LEU A 355 11.13 -9.94 -2.83
C LEU A 355 10.49 -11.15 -3.54
N GLY A 356 10.52 -11.17 -4.86
CA GLY A 356 9.84 -12.14 -5.73
C GLY A 356 8.89 -11.44 -6.69
N ASP A 357 8.26 -12.22 -7.55
CA ASP A 357 7.30 -11.69 -8.52
C ASP A 357 6.03 -11.20 -7.79
N VAL A 358 5.57 -10.02 -8.19
CA VAL A 358 4.26 -9.49 -7.79
C VAL A 358 3.34 -9.50 -8.99
N THR A 359 2.07 -9.85 -8.79
CA THR A 359 1.10 -10.00 -9.87
C THR A 359 -0.19 -9.28 -9.52
N MET A 360 -0.61 -8.34 -10.36
CA MET A 360 -1.95 -7.78 -10.27
C MET A 360 -2.97 -8.81 -10.77
N ARG A 361 -3.97 -9.12 -9.96
CA ARG A 361 -5.04 -10.04 -10.35
C ARG A 361 -5.99 -9.35 -11.31
N GLU A 362 -6.23 -9.97 -12.45
CA GLU A 362 -7.16 -9.49 -13.46
C GLU A 362 -8.63 -9.52 -12.96
N ASP A 363 -8.95 -10.49 -12.10
CA ASP A 363 -10.32 -10.75 -11.66
C ASP A 363 -10.84 -9.81 -10.56
N ASN A 364 -9.93 -9.07 -9.88
CA ASN A 364 -10.35 -8.15 -8.80
C ASN A 364 -9.36 -7.02 -8.47
N HIS A 365 -8.29 -6.86 -9.26
CA HIS A 365 -7.24 -5.85 -9.09
C HIS A 365 -6.58 -5.84 -7.69
N GLN A 366 -6.45 -7.03 -7.09
CA GLN A 366 -5.65 -7.24 -5.88
C GLN A 366 -4.22 -7.63 -6.25
N LEU A 367 -3.22 -6.89 -5.76
CA LEU A 367 -1.83 -7.30 -5.92
C LEU A 367 -1.55 -8.55 -5.08
N LEU A 368 -0.98 -9.58 -5.71
CA LEU A 368 -0.39 -10.73 -5.04
C LEU A 368 1.10 -10.48 -4.87
N GLN A 369 1.60 -10.62 -3.66
CA GLN A 369 3.00 -10.46 -3.30
C GLN A 369 3.36 -11.38 -2.14
N PRO A 370 4.64 -11.76 -1.96
CA PRO A 370 5.05 -12.50 -0.77
C PRO A 370 4.77 -11.70 0.50
N MET A 371 4.43 -12.40 1.58
CA MET A 371 4.22 -11.82 2.90
C MET A 371 5.16 -12.49 3.92
N PHE A 372 5.45 -11.76 4.98
CA PHE A 372 6.31 -12.23 6.06
C PHE A 372 5.58 -12.10 7.40
N VAL A 373 5.57 -13.16 8.18
CA VAL A 373 5.34 -13.08 9.62
C VAL A 373 6.71 -12.87 10.25
N SER A 374 6.86 -11.78 11.00
CA SER A 374 8.14 -11.38 11.58
C SER A 374 7.95 -10.99 13.03
N GLU A 375 8.90 -11.37 13.89
CA GLU A 375 8.91 -11.04 15.32
C GLU A 375 9.90 -9.94 15.60
N LEU A 376 9.57 -9.08 16.56
CA LEU A 376 10.43 -8.00 17.02
C LEU A 376 11.42 -8.56 18.04
N GLU A 377 12.72 -8.57 17.69
CA GLU A 377 13.78 -9.17 18.49
C GLU A 377 15.02 -8.26 18.58
N PRO A 378 15.82 -8.38 19.67
CA PRO A 378 17.13 -7.73 19.75
C PRO A 378 18.17 -8.44 18.89
N GLY A 379 19.29 -7.75 18.61
CA GLY A 379 20.46 -8.35 17.94
C GLY A 379 20.33 -8.57 16.43
N THR A 380 19.29 -8.04 15.81
CA THR A 380 19.14 -7.99 14.34
C THR A 380 20.12 -6.97 13.73
N LYS A 381 20.46 -7.12 12.45
CA LYS A 381 21.35 -6.21 11.72
C LYS A 381 20.85 -4.76 11.72
N PHE A 382 19.58 -4.57 11.40
CA PHE A 382 18.91 -3.29 11.41
C PHE A 382 17.90 -3.24 12.56
N THR A 383 18.04 -2.24 13.41
CA THR A 383 17.16 -2.01 14.56
C THR A 383 16.53 -0.63 14.49
N PHE A 384 15.36 -0.49 15.08
CA PHE A 384 14.75 0.81 15.27
C PHE A 384 15.59 1.63 16.27
N PRO A 385 15.96 2.88 15.93
CA PRO A 385 16.92 3.65 16.74
C PRO A 385 16.53 3.81 18.22
N ASP A 386 15.25 4.08 18.48
CA ASP A 386 14.73 4.34 19.83
C ASP A 386 14.49 3.05 20.62
N ASN A 387 14.08 1.99 19.92
CA ASN A 387 13.67 0.73 20.54
C ASN A 387 14.82 -0.29 20.68
N LYS A 388 15.84 -0.25 19.80
CA LYS A 388 16.97 -1.19 19.72
C LYS A 388 16.56 -2.64 19.36
N MET A 389 15.36 -2.83 18.87
CA MET A 389 14.85 -4.09 18.36
C MET A 389 14.71 -4.00 16.84
N GLY A 390 14.66 -5.12 16.16
CA GLY A 390 14.37 -5.20 14.73
C GLY A 390 13.56 -6.44 14.40
N PHE A 391 12.95 -6.48 13.25
CA PHE A 391 12.18 -7.63 12.83
C PHE A 391 13.06 -8.77 12.32
N LYS A 392 12.70 -9.99 12.71
CA LYS A 392 13.27 -11.24 12.24
C LYS A 392 12.14 -12.08 11.61
N THR A 393 12.32 -12.52 10.39
CA THR A 393 11.35 -13.39 9.73
C THR A 393 11.24 -14.73 10.46
N VAL A 394 10.01 -15.11 10.81
CA VAL A 394 9.68 -16.44 11.36
C VAL A 394 8.90 -17.29 10.36
N SER A 395 8.21 -16.67 9.39
CA SER A 395 7.54 -17.37 8.29
C SER A 395 7.49 -16.49 7.06
N ARG A 396 7.79 -17.07 5.89
CA ARG A 396 7.56 -16.46 4.57
C ARG A 396 6.41 -17.19 3.90
N ILE A 397 5.47 -16.43 3.37
CA ILE A 397 4.29 -16.92 2.69
C ILE A 397 4.37 -16.49 1.22
N GLU A 398 4.32 -17.43 0.31
CA GLU A 398 4.42 -17.17 -1.12
C GLU A 398 3.14 -16.54 -1.67
N ALA A 399 3.29 -15.62 -2.62
CA ALA A 399 2.20 -14.87 -3.24
C ALA A 399 1.06 -15.76 -3.75
N ALA A 400 1.39 -16.92 -4.34
CA ALA A 400 0.41 -17.84 -4.91
C ALA A 400 -0.54 -18.42 -3.85
N THR A 401 -0.07 -18.65 -2.60
CA THR A 401 -0.90 -19.19 -1.51
C THR A 401 -1.90 -18.18 -0.95
N LEU A 402 -1.69 -16.90 -1.26
CA LEU A 402 -2.55 -15.79 -0.86
C LEU A 402 -3.60 -15.43 -1.92
N ARG A 403 -3.67 -16.19 -3.03
CA ARG A 403 -4.74 -16.06 -4.02
C ARG A 403 -6.03 -16.67 -3.49
N LEU A 404 -6.74 -15.93 -2.65
CA LEU A 404 -8.04 -16.35 -2.12
C LEU A 404 -9.13 -16.22 -3.20
N PRO A 405 -10.25 -16.99 -3.10
CA PRO A 405 -11.41 -16.81 -3.97
C PRO A 405 -11.95 -15.38 -3.89
N THR A 406 -12.54 -14.89 -4.99
CA THR A 406 -13.19 -13.57 -5.03
C THR A 406 -14.62 -13.68 -5.52
N THR A 407 -15.48 -12.79 -5.03
CA THR A 407 -16.86 -12.59 -5.50
C THR A 407 -16.98 -11.39 -6.45
N CYS A 408 -15.85 -10.74 -6.77
CA CYS A 408 -15.81 -9.58 -7.65
C CYS A 408 -16.36 -9.89 -9.06
N LYS A 409 -17.15 -8.97 -9.61
CA LYS A 409 -17.76 -9.08 -10.95
C LYS A 409 -17.81 -7.70 -11.60
N PHE A 410 -16.67 -7.04 -11.74
CA PHE A 410 -16.63 -5.80 -12.50
C PHE A 410 -16.49 -6.05 -14.01
N GLN A 411 -16.78 -5.01 -14.80
CA GLN A 411 -16.53 -4.99 -16.25
C GLN A 411 -15.52 -3.89 -16.55
N PRO A 412 -14.57 -4.13 -17.47
CA PRO A 412 -13.73 -3.06 -18.01
C PRO A 412 -14.57 -1.93 -18.61
N PRO A 413 -14.08 -0.69 -18.63
CA PRO A 413 -14.70 0.37 -19.41
C PRO A 413 -14.66 0.02 -20.90
N ALA A 414 -15.70 0.45 -21.62
CA ALA A 414 -15.83 0.24 -23.06
C ALA A 414 -14.78 1.02 -23.86
#